data_ae912ffbaafe253a0cb498262e8ec363
#
_entry.id   ae912ffbaafe253a0cb498262e8ec363
#
_cell.length_a   1.000
_cell.length_b   1.000
_cell.length_c   1.000
_cell.angle_alpha   90.00
_cell.angle_beta   90.00
_cell.angle_gamma   90.00
#
_symmetry.space_group_name_H-M   'P 1'
#
loop_
_entity.id
_entity.type
_entity.pdbx_description
1 polymer ?
#
loop_
_entity_poly.entity_id
_entity_poly.type
_entity_poly.pdbx_seq_one_letter_code
_entity_poly.pdbx_strand_id
1 'polypeptide(L)'
;MDNTAKNSETVVSKLTMSKAHKVRFSISFFIFALLWMGGLGIVSAVLLPQHLKDLVGPTASTAIFGVLNAATAIASLLSNLVFGNLSDRTRSRLGRRTPWVIGGGLVGGISLFAIGILNNAWTIGVAYCISMVGLNMMIAPVIATLSDRVSDDMRATMSAFMSAGTTCGTSLGTLIGAYFITLQIPGFVIAGVLMGVAGICTVIVWPTEPSSKDLPAVAGGFSELLASFRPPLKGARDFWLAFLGRTLLIFSYYMILNYQLYILESYIGQGKTSAAATISVMSVVTMIVGLVGSLASGAISDAIGRRKLPVIVSAILLAIGYLLPWVMRSATSMILFAGFAGLGYAVYGAVDQALNIDVLPNKEEAGKDLGILNIATTLGQTVGPIVTSIVVVMGGYKLVFPIAIVFVLLACIFIQMIRSTK
;
A
#
# COMPACT_ATOMS: atom_id res chain seq x y z
N MET A 1 48.06 16.63 22.83
CA MET A 1 47.27 16.66 21.62
C MET A 1 46.63 15.29 21.43
N ASP A 2 45.63 14.95 22.24
CA ASP A 2 44.93 13.66 22.04
C ASP A 2 43.69 13.54 22.93
N ASN A 3 42.80 14.53 22.92
CA ASN A 3 41.56 14.48 23.70
C ASN A 3 40.35 15.07 23.01
N THR A 4 40.46 15.45 21.71
CA THR A 4 39.37 16.03 20.92
C THR A 4 38.73 15.06 19.97
N ALA A 5 39.33 13.88 19.70
CA ALA A 5 38.78 12.86 18.82
C ALA A 5 37.83 11.85 19.50
N LYS A 6 37.84 11.79 20.84
CA LYS A 6 36.98 10.87 21.62
C LYS A 6 35.59 11.40 21.97
N ASN A 7 35.31 12.69 21.73
CA ASN A 7 34.04 13.32 22.06
C ASN A 7 33.02 13.41 20.92
N SER A 8 33.35 12.96 19.70
CA SER A 8 32.41 12.97 18.57
C SER A 8 31.66 11.66 18.36
N GLU A 9 32.09 10.56 19.00
CA GLU A 9 31.42 9.25 18.92
C GLU A 9 30.39 8.98 20.03
N THR A 10 30.22 9.88 20.99
CA THR A 10 29.45 9.60 22.23
C THR A 10 28.14 10.37 22.33
N VAL A 11 27.58 10.92 21.27
CA VAL A 11 26.28 11.65 21.30
C VAL A 11 25.23 11.07 20.34
N VAL A 12 25.37 9.83 19.90
CA VAL A 12 24.19 9.03 19.55
C VAL A 12 23.78 8.26 20.81
N SER A 13 23.41 9.01 21.86
CA SER A 13 22.71 8.41 22.99
C SER A 13 21.47 7.75 22.43
N LYS A 14 21.33 6.42 22.60
CA LYS A 14 20.08 5.68 22.42
C LYS A 14 19.00 6.46 23.15
N LEU A 15 18.25 7.30 22.44
CA LEU A 15 17.11 8.01 22.99
C LEU A 15 16.10 6.95 23.42
N THR A 16 16.15 6.56 24.69
CA THR A 16 15.11 5.73 25.28
C THR A 16 13.84 6.53 25.28
N MET A 17 12.94 6.21 24.34
CA MET A 17 11.65 6.89 24.24
C MET A 17 10.86 6.71 25.53
N SER A 18 10.32 7.81 26.06
CA SER A 18 9.41 7.75 27.20
C SER A 18 8.18 6.90 26.87
N LYS A 19 7.59 6.25 27.86
CA LYS A 19 6.37 5.43 27.67
C LYS A 19 5.25 6.23 27.00
N ALA A 20 5.08 7.50 27.34
CA ALA A 20 4.11 8.40 26.75
C ALA A 20 4.37 8.65 25.24
N HIS A 21 5.64 8.85 24.85
CA HIS A 21 6.01 9.02 23.44
C HIS A 21 5.77 7.75 22.64
N LYS A 22 6.08 6.57 23.19
CA LYS A 22 5.80 5.27 22.53
C LYS A 22 4.31 5.12 22.21
N VAL A 23 3.45 5.37 23.20
CA VAL A 23 2.00 5.27 23.03
C VAL A 23 1.48 6.29 22.02
N ARG A 24 1.91 7.56 22.09
CA ARG A 24 1.47 8.61 21.16
C ARG A 24 1.86 8.30 19.71
N PHE A 25 3.09 7.82 19.46
CA PHE A 25 3.49 7.42 18.13
C PHE A 25 2.71 6.20 17.62
N SER A 26 2.50 5.16 18.45
CA SER A 26 1.73 3.98 18.07
C SER A 26 0.31 4.37 17.63
N ILE A 27 -0.37 5.18 18.43
CA ILE A 27 -1.71 5.66 18.13
C ILE A 27 -1.71 6.54 16.88
N SER A 28 -0.74 7.45 16.73
CA SER A 28 -0.68 8.35 15.57
C SER A 28 -0.44 7.60 14.26
N PHE A 29 0.46 6.61 14.21
CA PHE A 29 0.68 5.79 13.01
C PHE A 29 -0.53 4.92 12.67
N PHE A 30 -1.23 4.39 13.68
CA PHE A 30 -2.46 3.64 13.47
C PHE A 30 -3.57 4.53 12.91
N ILE A 31 -3.85 5.69 13.54
CA ILE A 31 -4.86 6.65 13.10
C ILE A 31 -4.54 7.18 11.70
N PHE A 32 -3.28 7.53 11.44
CA PHE A 32 -2.82 7.94 10.13
C PHE A 32 -3.22 6.94 9.06
N ALA A 33 -2.80 5.68 9.25
CA ALA A 33 -3.04 4.62 8.28
C ALA A 33 -4.54 4.28 8.14
N LEU A 34 -5.29 4.26 9.24
CA LEU A 34 -6.73 4.04 9.25
C LEU A 34 -7.49 5.08 8.43
N LEU A 35 -7.17 6.36 8.63
CA LEU A 35 -7.93 7.46 8.03
C LEU A 35 -7.62 7.61 6.53
N TRP A 36 -6.34 7.64 6.12
CA TRP A 36 -6.03 7.82 4.71
C TRP A 36 -6.41 6.59 3.87
N MET A 37 -6.19 5.38 4.41
CA MET A 37 -6.58 4.14 3.73
C MET A 37 -8.09 3.96 3.72
N GLY A 38 -8.78 4.41 4.78
CA GLY A 38 -10.23 4.47 4.81
C GLY A 38 -10.79 5.37 3.72
N GLY A 39 -10.28 6.60 3.61
CA GLY A 39 -10.69 7.53 2.55
C GLY A 39 -10.40 7.00 1.15
N LEU A 40 -9.19 6.47 0.91
CA LEU A 40 -8.84 5.89 -0.38
C LEU A 40 -9.66 4.64 -0.69
N GLY A 41 -9.89 3.76 0.29
CA GLY A 41 -10.66 2.52 0.14
C GLY A 41 -12.12 2.75 -0.27
N ILE A 42 -12.78 3.80 0.26
CA ILE A 42 -14.13 4.22 -0.17
C ILE A 42 -14.15 4.47 -1.67
N VAL A 43 -13.17 5.23 -2.17
CA VAL A 43 -13.13 5.69 -3.56
C VAL A 43 -12.62 4.60 -4.49
N SER A 44 -11.42 4.07 -4.25
CA SER A 44 -10.73 3.20 -5.20
C SER A 44 -11.41 1.85 -5.40
N ALA A 45 -11.98 1.27 -4.34
CA ALA A 45 -12.55 -0.07 -4.41
C ALA A 45 -13.99 -0.11 -4.93
N VAL A 46 -14.78 0.96 -4.72
CA VAL A 46 -16.21 0.94 -4.99
C VAL A 46 -16.70 2.18 -5.72
N LEU A 47 -16.53 3.39 -5.15
CA LEU A 47 -17.21 4.56 -5.69
C LEU A 47 -16.66 5.04 -7.02
N LEU A 48 -15.34 5.05 -7.22
CA LEU A 48 -14.74 5.47 -8.49
C LEU A 48 -15.07 4.51 -9.63
N PRO A 49 -14.91 3.16 -9.49
CA PRO A 49 -15.38 2.22 -10.49
C PRO A 49 -16.86 2.39 -10.84
N GLN A 50 -17.72 2.57 -9.83
CA GLN A 50 -19.16 2.76 -10.05
C GLN A 50 -19.46 4.11 -10.72
N HIS A 51 -18.84 5.18 -10.30
CA HIS A 51 -19.01 6.51 -10.88
C HIS A 51 -18.61 6.55 -12.36
N LEU A 52 -17.47 5.94 -12.70
CA LEU A 52 -17.07 5.79 -14.11
C LEU A 52 -18.06 4.94 -14.91
N LYS A 53 -18.56 3.86 -14.31
CA LYS A 53 -19.54 2.99 -14.98
C LYS A 53 -20.85 3.73 -15.27
N ASP A 54 -21.32 4.53 -14.33
CA ASP A 54 -22.53 5.35 -14.49
C ASP A 54 -22.34 6.45 -15.57
N LEU A 55 -21.12 6.98 -15.74
CA LEU A 55 -20.80 8.02 -16.71
C LEU A 55 -20.60 7.51 -18.15
N VAL A 56 -19.83 6.44 -18.33
CA VAL A 56 -19.36 6.01 -19.67
C VAL A 56 -19.77 4.58 -20.03
N GLY A 57 -20.54 3.91 -19.18
CA GLY A 57 -20.98 2.53 -19.37
C GLY A 57 -19.93 1.48 -18.96
N PRO A 58 -20.33 0.18 -18.90
CA PRO A 58 -19.52 -0.87 -18.30
C PRO A 58 -18.24 -1.20 -19.07
N THR A 59 -18.27 -1.16 -20.39
CA THR A 59 -17.11 -1.52 -21.23
C THR A 59 -16.04 -0.43 -21.21
N ALA A 60 -16.43 0.82 -21.44
CA ALA A 60 -15.51 1.94 -21.49
C ALA A 60 -14.92 2.24 -20.10
N SER A 61 -15.73 2.12 -19.04
CA SER A 61 -15.26 2.36 -17.67
C SER A 61 -14.11 1.44 -17.25
N THR A 62 -14.13 0.17 -17.67
CA THR A 62 -13.06 -0.80 -17.36
C THR A 62 -11.73 -0.37 -17.99
N ALA A 63 -11.74 0.05 -19.24
CA ALA A 63 -10.54 0.53 -19.94
C ALA A 63 -10.01 1.84 -19.32
N ILE A 64 -10.91 2.80 -19.08
CA ILE A 64 -10.58 4.08 -18.45
C ILE A 64 -10.00 3.85 -17.04
N PHE A 65 -10.60 2.98 -16.23
CA PHE A 65 -10.11 2.65 -14.90
C PHE A 65 -8.69 2.08 -14.93
N GLY A 66 -8.35 1.25 -15.91
CA GLY A 66 -6.99 0.77 -16.14
C GLY A 66 -6.01 1.92 -16.44
N VAL A 67 -6.38 2.85 -17.32
CA VAL A 67 -5.57 4.03 -17.65
C VAL A 67 -5.40 4.94 -16.43
N LEU A 68 -6.46 5.15 -15.65
CA LEU A 68 -6.38 5.95 -14.41
C LEU A 68 -5.45 5.32 -13.38
N ASN A 69 -5.51 4.00 -13.19
CA ASN A 69 -4.57 3.31 -12.29
C ASN A 69 -3.11 3.47 -12.76
N ALA A 70 -2.85 3.42 -14.07
CA ALA A 70 -1.51 3.66 -14.61
C ALA A 70 -1.04 5.09 -14.36
N ALA A 71 -1.87 6.09 -14.65
CA ALA A 71 -1.55 7.50 -14.46
C ALA A 71 -1.30 7.83 -12.98
N THR A 72 -2.17 7.35 -12.09
CA THR A 72 -2.05 7.58 -10.64
C THR A 72 -0.82 6.90 -10.04
N ALA A 73 -0.41 5.76 -10.57
CA ALA A 73 0.80 5.10 -10.12
C ALA A 73 2.06 5.88 -10.48
N ILE A 74 2.12 6.44 -11.70
CA ILE A 74 3.22 7.32 -12.12
C ILE A 74 3.22 8.58 -11.24
N ALA A 75 2.07 9.22 -11.04
CA ALA A 75 1.92 10.38 -10.18
C ALA A 75 2.36 10.07 -8.74
N SER A 76 2.00 8.90 -8.21
CA SER A 76 2.37 8.42 -6.88
C SER A 76 3.88 8.23 -6.74
N LEU A 77 4.52 7.56 -7.71
CA LEU A 77 5.96 7.32 -7.71
C LEU A 77 6.75 8.64 -7.73
N LEU A 78 6.42 9.53 -8.67
CA LEU A 78 7.10 10.82 -8.81
C LEU A 78 6.91 11.71 -7.57
N SER A 79 5.69 11.80 -7.06
CA SER A 79 5.39 12.61 -5.89
C SER A 79 6.05 12.07 -4.62
N ASN A 80 6.15 10.76 -4.44
CA ASN A 80 6.85 10.17 -3.30
C ASN A 80 8.33 10.60 -3.25
N LEU A 81 9.02 10.53 -4.39
CA LEU A 81 10.41 10.96 -4.51
C LEU A 81 10.57 12.47 -4.26
N VAL A 82 9.69 13.27 -4.87
CA VAL A 82 9.73 14.74 -4.73
C VAL A 82 9.48 15.16 -3.29
N PHE A 83 8.40 14.70 -2.67
CA PHE A 83 8.03 15.14 -1.32
C PHE A 83 8.88 14.51 -0.22
N GLY A 84 9.46 13.34 -0.44
CA GLY A 84 10.53 12.82 0.41
C GLY A 84 11.67 13.83 0.51
N ASN A 85 12.23 14.25 -0.62
CA ASN A 85 13.33 15.20 -0.69
C ASN A 85 12.95 16.62 -0.20
N LEU A 86 11.77 17.13 -0.61
CA LEU A 86 11.31 18.46 -0.18
C LEU A 86 11.11 18.53 1.34
N SER A 87 10.57 17.46 1.95
CA SER A 87 10.38 17.42 3.40
C SER A 87 11.70 17.42 4.17
N ASP A 88 12.76 16.80 3.64
CA ASP A 88 14.09 16.82 4.23
C ASP A 88 14.71 18.22 4.25
N ARG A 89 14.44 19.02 3.21
CA ARG A 89 14.98 20.36 3.03
C ARG A 89 14.15 21.46 3.68
N THR A 90 12.95 21.14 4.14
CA THR A 90 12.03 22.14 4.69
C THR A 90 12.54 22.69 6.03
N ARG A 91 12.52 24.01 6.14
CA ARG A 91 12.88 24.80 7.32
C ARG A 91 11.66 25.57 7.80
N SER A 92 11.01 25.04 8.85
CA SER A 92 9.75 25.57 9.36
C SER A 92 9.71 25.58 10.88
N ARG A 93 8.91 26.47 11.46
CA ARG A 93 8.62 26.52 12.90
C ARG A 93 7.88 25.27 13.38
N LEU A 94 7.09 24.66 12.50
CA LEU A 94 6.31 23.45 12.78
C LEU A 94 7.13 22.14 12.61
N GLY A 95 8.45 22.25 12.36
CA GLY A 95 9.28 21.12 11.98
C GLY A 95 9.38 20.95 10.48
N ARG A 96 10.15 19.95 10.03
CA ARG A 96 10.38 19.70 8.59
C ARG A 96 9.31 18.82 7.96
N ARG A 97 8.64 17.94 8.74
CA ARG A 97 7.66 16.93 8.25
C ARG A 97 6.22 17.41 8.37
N THR A 98 5.87 18.06 9.48
CA THR A 98 4.51 18.48 9.83
C THR A 98 3.78 19.27 8.75
N PRO A 99 4.37 20.29 8.08
CA PRO A 99 3.65 21.06 7.06
C PRO A 99 3.20 20.20 5.87
N TRP A 100 4.03 19.24 5.47
CA TRP A 100 3.74 18.35 4.35
C TRP A 100 2.68 17.32 4.69
N VAL A 101 2.69 16.80 5.92
CA VAL A 101 1.68 15.85 6.40
C VAL A 101 0.29 16.50 6.44
N ILE A 102 0.18 17.73 6.95
CA ILE A 102 -1.09 18.47 6.96
C ILE A 102 -1.53 18.84 5.54
N GLY A 103 -0.63 19.48 4.77
CA GLY A 103 -0.93 19.95 3.41
C GLY A 103 -1.31 18.80 2.48
N GLY A 104 -0.61 17.67 2.57
CA GLY A 104 -0.88 16.48 1.77
C GLY A 104 -2.26 15.88 2.05
N GLY A 105 -2.66 15.83 3.32
CA GLY A 105 -4.01 15.40 3.70
C GLY A 105 -5.08 16.29 3.09
N LEU A 106 -4.93 17.61 3.20
CA LEU A 106 -5.89 18.57 2.66
C LEU A 106 -5.99 18.48 1.12
N VAL A 107 -4.84 18.48 0.41
CA VAL A 107 -4.83 18.34 -1.06
C VAL A 107 -5.46 17.02 -1.47
N GLY A 108 -5.08 15.90 -0.85
CA GLY A 108 -5.65 14.58 -1.13
C GLY A 108 -7.15 14.53 -0.86
N GLY A 109 -7.59 15.06 0.29
CA GLY A 109 -8.99 15.07 0.70
C GLY A 109 -9.89 15.90 -0.19
N ILE A 110 -9.49 17.12 -0.52
CA ILE A 110 -10.22 18.00 -1.45
C ILE A 110 -10.34 17.32 -2.82
N SER A 111 -9.26 16.70 -3.30
CA SER A 111 -9.26 16.02 -4.60
C SER A 111 -10.13 14.78 -4.62
N LEU A 112 -10.18 13.97 -3.55
CA LEU A 112 -11.09 12.82 -3.46
C LEU A 112 -12.56 13.28 -3.43
N PHE A 113 -12.87 14.36 -2.70
CA PHE A 113 -14.20 14.95 -2.74
C PHE A 113 -14.57 15.43 -4.15
N ALA A 114 -13.64 16.14 -4.82
CA ALA A 114 -13.86 16.68 -6.16
C ALA A 114 -14.26 15.59 -7.19
N ILE A 115 -13.71 14.38 -7.09
CA ILE A 115 -14.07 13.25 -7.95
C ILE A 115 -15.59 13.03 -7.97
N GLY A 116 -16.25 13.14 -6.82
CA GLY A 116 -17.68 12.87 -6.68
C GLY A 116 -18.62 13.87 -7.37
N ILE A 117 -18.12 15.07 -7.68
CA ILE A 117 -18.89 16.13 -8.34
C ILE A 117 -18.49 16.35 -9.81
N LEU A 118 -17.43 15.69 -10.26
CA LEU A 118 -16.96 15.77 -11.64
C LEU A 118 -17.69 14.76 -12.53
N ASN A 119 -18.10 15.21 -13.73
CA ASN A 119 -18.90 14.44 -14.68
C ASN A 119 -18.14 14.15 -15.98
N ASN A 120 -16.80 14.22 -15.94
CA ASN A 120 -15.96 13.93 -17.11
C ASN A 120 -14.78 13.04 -16.69
N ALA A 121 -14.56 11.94 -17.41
CA ALA A 121 -13.53 10.96 -17.08
C ALA A 121 -12.11 11.55 -17.03
N TRP A 122 -11.78 12.54 -17.84
CA TRP A 122 -10.49 13.21 -17.85
C TRP A 122 -10.29 14.07 -16.59
N THR A 123 -11.29 14.86 -16.20
CA THR A 123 -11.23 15.69 -15.00
C THR A 123 -11.21 14.82 -13.75
N ILE A 124 -11.94 13.72 -13.72
CA ILE A 124 -11.86 12.69 -12.67
C ILE A 124 -10.44 12.13 -12.60
N GLY A 125 -9.83 11.80 -13.73
CA GLY A 125 -8.46 11.29 -13.79
C GLY A 125 -7.45 12.28 -13.23
N VAL A 126 -7.55 13.56 -13.59
CA VAL A 126 -6.70 14.62 -13.06
C VAL A 126 -6.89 14.76 -11.54
N ALA A 127 -8.14 14.81 -11.06
CA ALA A 127 -8.43 14.89 -9.63
C ALA A 127 -7.88 13.66 -8.87
N TYR A 128 -7.99 12.48 -9.45
CA TYR A 128 -7.46 11.26 -8.85
C TYR A 128 -5.91 11.25 -8.82
N CYS A 129 -5.24 11.74 -9.87
CA CYS A 129 -3.79 11.94 -9.85
C CYS A 129 -3.37 12.97 -8.78
N ILE A 130 -4.09 14.09 -8.64
CA ILE A 130 -3.81 15.10 -7.60
C ILE A 130 -4.02 14.49 -6.21
N SER A 131 -5.02 13.62 -6.02
CA SER A 131 -5.23 12.93 -4.74
C SER A 131 -4.04 12.03 -4.39
N MET A 132 -3.44 11.34 -5.38
CA MET A 132 -2.24 10.53 -5.18
C MET A 132 -0.99 11.37 -4.88
N VAL A 133 -0.89 12.56 -5.49
CA VAL A 133 0.15 13.54 -5.14
C VAL A 133 0.00 13.97 -3.68
N GLY A 134 -1.20 14.38 -3.26
CA GLY A 134 -1.49 14.74 -1.86
C GLY A 134 -1.21 13.60 -0.88
N LEU A 135 -1.58 12.38 -1.25
CA LEU A 135 -1.31 11.18 -0.47
C LEU A 135 0.20 10.97 -0.25
N ASN A 136 1.02 11.04 -1.29
CA ASN A 136 2.45 10.83 -1.18
C ASN A 136 3.17 12.02 -0.52
N MET A 137 2.64 13.24 -0.69
CA MET A 137 3.05 14.43 0.07
C MET A 137 2.91 14.22 1.58
N MET A 138 1.96 13.37 2.01
CA MET A 138 1.71 13.01 3.40
C MET A 138 2.51 11.77 3.82
N ILE A 139 2.49 10.68 3.03
CA ILE A 139 3.09 9.37 3.36
C ILE A 139 4.62 9.47 3.46
N ALA A 140 5.30 10.09 2.49
CA ALA A 140 6.75 10.13 2.47
C ALA A 140 7.34 10.78 3.74
N PRO A 141 6.85 11.96 4.23
CA PRO A 141 7.30 12.52 5.50
C PRO A 141 6.93 11.68 6.73
N VAL A 142 5.77 10.98 6.74
CA VAL A 142 5.39 10.12 7.86
C VAL A 142 6.33 8.91 7.97
N ILE A 143 6.67 8.27 6.85
CA ILE A 143 7.65 7.18 6.83
C ILE A 143 9.03 7.68 7.28
N ALA A 144 9.45 8.86 6.82
CA ALA A 144 10.70 9.46 7.26
C ALA A 144 10.69 9.78 8.77
N THR A 145 9.55 10.16 9.35
CA THR A 145 9.41 10.36 10.80
C THR A 145 9.66 9.06 11.57
N LEU A 146 9.30 7.90 11.01
CA LEU A 146 9.57 6.59 11.61
C LEU A 146 11.08 6.33 11.76
N SER A 147 11.89 6.75 10.77
CA SER A 147 13.35 6.63 10.85
C SER A 147 14.01 7.71 11.70
N ASP A 148 13.47 8.94 11.66
CA ASP A 148 14.10 10.12 12.28
C ASP A 148 13.81 10.26 13.78
N ARG A 149 12.61 9.84 14.22
CA ARG A 149 12.07 10.19 15.54
C ARG A 149 11.68 8.97 16.39
N VAL A 150 11.73 7.78 15.83
CA VAL A 150 11.43 6.53 16.55
C VAL A 150 12.72 5.76 16.77
N SER A 151 12.95 5.32 18.01
CA SER A 151 14.11 4.50 18.38
C SER A 151 14.08 3.15 17.63
N ASP A 152 15.27 2.61 17.32
CA ASP A 152 15.42 1.39 16.50
C ASP A 152 14.65 0.19 17.06
N ASP A 153 14.63 0.04 18.40
CA ASP A 153 13.91 -1.02 19.11
C ASP A 153 12.38 -0.94 18.95
N MET A 154 11.85 0.24 18.60
CA MET A 154 10.40 0.46 18.46
C MET A 154 9.90 0.58 17.03
N ARG A 155 10.79 0.67 16.02
CA ARG A 155 10.40 0.84 14.60
C ARG A 155 9.51 -0.29 14.09
N ALA A 156 9.85 -1.53 14.44
CA ALA A 156 9.03 -2.69 14.06
C ALA A 156 7.62 -2.61 14.65
N THR A 157 7.51 -2.22 15.93
CA THR A 157 6.22 -2.05 16.61
C THR A 157 5.40 -0.95 15.96
N MET A 158 6.00 0.21 15.65
CA MET A 158 5.29 1.32 14.99
C MET A 158 4.83 0.95 13.58
N SER A 159 5.65 0.21 12.83
CA SER A 159 5.28 -0.33 11.51
C SER A 159 4.12 -1.31 11.60
N ALA A 160 4.06 -2.14 12.66
CA ALA A 160 2.94 -3.04 12.91
C ALA A 160 1.63 -2.28 13.17
N PHE A 161 1.66 -1.20 13.97
CA PHE A 161 0.49 -0.33 14.18
C PHE A 161 0.04 0.33 12.88
N MET A 162 0.97 0.81 12.05
CA MET A 162 0.66 1.37 10.74
C MET A 162 0.04 0.32 9.81
N SER A 163 0.56 -0.90 9.77
CA SER A 163 0.00 -2.01 8.98
C SER A 163 -1.41 -2.41 9.46
N ALA A 164 -1.63 -2.47 10.77
CA ALA A 164 -2.95 -2.74 11.33
C ALA A 164 -3.95 -1.64 10.94
N GLY A 165 -3.54 -0.37 11.05
CA GLY A 165 -4.35 0.77 10.60
C GLY A 165 -4.67 0.70 9.10
N THR A 166 -3.71 0.32 8.26
CA THR A 166 -3.91 0.11 6.81
C THR A 166 -4.95 -0.96 6.54
N THR A 167 -4.84 -2.11 7.19
CA THR A 167 -5.78 -3.23 7.01
C THR A 167 -7.20 -2.86 7.45
N CYS A 168 -7.34 -2.27 8.64
CA CYS A 168 -8.63 -1.79 9.13
C CYS A 168 -9.20 -0.68 8.24
N GLY A 169 -8.36 0.28 7.86
CA GLY A 169 -8.76 1.41 7.00
C GLY A 169 -9.27 0.94 5.65
N THR A 170 -8.54 0.07 4.96
CA THR A 170 -8.95 -0.50 3.67
C THR A 170 -10.31 -1.20 3.77
N SER A 171 -10.47 -2.07 4.77
CA SER A 171 -11.69 -2.86 4.92
C SER A 171 -12.89 -2.00 5.30
N LEU A 172 -12.73 -1.09 6.28
CA LEU A 172 -13.78 -0.16 6.68
C LEU A 172 -14.12 0.84 5.57
N GLY A 173 -13.11 1.34 4.85
CA GLY A 173 -13.32 2.22 3.71
C GLY A 173 -14.12 1.54 2.61
N THR A 174 -13.77 0.31 2.23
CA THR A 174 -14.52 -0.47 1.23
C THR A 174 -15.95 -0.73 1.69
N LEU A 175 -16.16 -1.04 2.98
CA LEU A 175 -17.49 -1.23 3.55
C LEU A 175 -18.34 0.04 3.46
N ILE A 176 -17.77 1.19 3.83
CA ILE A 176 -18.45 2.50 3.72
C ILE A 176 -18.74 2.82 2.25
N GLY A 177 -17.78 2.60 1.34
CA GLY A 177 -17.97 2.80 -0.08
C GLY A 177 -19.12 1.95 -0.65
N ALA A 178 -19.20 0.69 -0.23
CA ALA A 178 -20.30 -0.22 -0.62
C ALA A 178 -21.67 0.27 -0.10
N TYR A 179 -21.73 0.77 1.13
CA TYR A 179 -22.95 1.33 1.69
C TYR A 179 -23.46 2.54 0.88
N PHE A 180 -22.55 3.40 0.44
CA PHE A 180 -22.88 4.61 -0.34
C PHE A 180 -22.90 4.41 -1.86
N ILE A 181 -22.90 3.17 -2.37
CA ILE A 181 -22.86 2.90 -3.82
C ILE A 181 -24.01 3.51 -4.61
N THR A 182 -25.19 3.65 -3.99
CA THR A 182 -26.39 4.25 -4.59
C THR A 182 -26.45 5.76 -4.43
N LEU A 183 -25.86 6.30 -3.35
CA LEU A 183 -25.79 7.72 -3.01
C LEU A 183 -24.31 8.13 -2.93
N GLN A 184 -23.65 8.24 -4.09
CA GLN A 184 -22.19 8.34 -4.16
C GLN A 184 -21.62 9.61 -3.52
N ILE A 185 -22.29 10.77 -3.66
CA ILE A 185 -21.79 12.06 -3.18
C ILE A 185 -21.45 12.05 -1.68
N PRO A 186 -22.34 11.60 -0.76
CA PRO A 186 -21.96 11.49 0.66
C PRO A 186 -20.75 10.59 0.90
N GLY A 187 -20.60 9.50 0.15
CA GLY A 187 -19.43 8.63 0.22
C GLY A 187 -18.14 9.35 -0.16
N PHE A 188 -18.15 10.14 -1.23
CA PHE A 188 -17.00 10.97 -1.63
C PHE A 188 -16.70 12.08 -0.61
N VAL A 189 -17.73 12.67 0.02
CA VAL A 189 -17.55 13.63 1.13
C VAL A 189 -16.81 12.97 2.29
N ILE A 190 -17.28 11.80 2.74
CA ILE A 190 -16.64 11.05 3.84
C ILE A 190 -15.20 10.69 3.47
N ALA A 191 -14.96 10.21 2.26
CA ALA A 191 -13.61 9.89 1.78
C ALA A 191 -12.70 11.11 1.81
N GLY A 192 -13.17 12.26 1.32
CA GLY A 192 -12.45 13.52 1.35
C GLY A 192 -12.14 13.99 2.76
N VAL A 193 -13.12 13.90 3.67
CA VAL A 193 -12.95 14.26 5.08
C VAL A 193 -11.93 13.33 5.76
N LEU A 194 -12.06 12.01 5.63
CA LEU A 194 -11.13 11.05 6.23
C LEU A 194 -9.68 11.30 5.77
N MET A 195 -9.47 11.47 4.47
CA MET A 195 -8.16 11.77 3.91
C MET A 195 -7.67 13.16 4.37
N GLY A 196 -8.54 14.17 4.35
CA GLY A 196 -8.20 15.54 4.73
C GLY A 196 -7.78 15.69 6.19
N VAL A 197 -8.46 15.00 7.10
CA VAL A 197 -8.13 15.06 8.53
C VAL A 197 -7.02 14.10 8.94
N ALA A 198 -6.63 13.13 8.09
CA ALA A 198 -5.61 12.13 8.42
C ALA A 198 -4.30 12.79 8.86
N GLY A 199 -3.81 13.76 8.10
CA GLY A 199 -2.59 14.50 8.43
C GLY A 199 -2.72 15.31 9.71
N ILE A 200 -3.85 16.00 9.90
CA ILE A 200 -4.13 16.85 11.07
C ILE A 200 -4.19 15.99 12.33
N CYS A 201 -4.99 14.92 12.33
CA CYS A 201 -5.11 14.01 13.46
C CYS A 201 -3.76 13.39 13.85
N THR A 202 -2.97 13.00 12.85
CA THR A 202 -1.64 12.45 13.07
C THR A 202 -0.74 13.42 13.80
N VAL A 203 -0.68 14.67 13.33
CA VAL A 203 0.19 15.71 13.89
C VAL A 203 -0.26 16.13 15.31
N ILE A 204 -1.56 16.12 15.61
CA ILE A 204 -2.06 16.40 16.96
C ILE A 204 -1.67 15.30 17.94
N VAL A 205 -1.75 14.03 17.51
CA VAL A 205 -1.51 12.88 18.39
C VAL A 205 -0.02 12.61 18.60
N TRP A 206 0.81 12.69 17.56
CA TRP A 206 2.24 12.40 17.72
C TRP A 206 2.95 13.44 18.59
N PRO A 207 4.13 13.14 19.18
CA PRO A 207 4.90 14.13 19.92
C PRO A 207 5.25 15.32 19.03
N THR A 208 5.14 16.54 19.55
CA THR A 208 5.41 17.79 18.80
C THR A 208 6.77 17.71 18.11
N GLU A 209 6.80 18.08 16.82
CA GLU A 209 8.04 18.12 16.05
C GLU A 209 8.82 19.38 16.41
N PRO A 210 10.12 19.30 16.74
CA PRO A 210 10.93 20.47 17.04
C PRO A 210 11.09 21.36 15.79
N SER A 211 11.27 22.66 16.01
CA SER A 211 11.54 23.61 14.91
C SER A 211 12.77 23.18 14.11
N SER A 212 12.65 23.22 12.79
CA SER A 212 13.74 22.88 11.87
C SER A 212 14.44 24.12 11.27
N LYS A 213 14.12 25.32 11.75
CA LYS A 213 14.63 26.61 11.17
C LYS A 213 16.15 26.70 11.20
N ASP A 214 16.74 26.25 12.30
CA ASP A 214 18.17 26.41 12.58
C ASP A 214 19.02 25.19 12.17
N LEU A 215 18.38 24.18 11.53
CA LEU A 215 19.10 23.02 11.04
C LEU A 215 19.96 23.38 9.83
N PRO A 216 21.17 22.81 9.70
CA PRO A 216 22.03 23.05 8.54
C PRO A 216 21.34 22.61 7.25
N ALA A 217 21.68 23.30 6.14
CA ALA A 217 21.17 22.91 4.82
C ALA A 217 21.62 21.50 4.47
N VAL A 218 20.69 20.66 4.00
CA VAL A 218 21.03 19.33 3.49
C VAL A 218 21.77 19.51 2.17
N ALA A 219 23.04 19.12 2.13
CA ALA A 219 23.83 19.05 0.91
C ALA A 219 23.32 17.88 0.05
N GLY A 220 23.43 18.01 -1.27
CA GLY A 220 23.03 16.96 -2.21
C GLY A 220 21.82 17.34 -3.07
N GLY A 221 21.91 17.02 -4.37
CA GLY A 221 20.85 17.27 -5.36
C GLY A 221 19.96 16.05 -5.55
N PHE A 222 18.84 16.24 -6.28
CA PHE A 222 17.98 15.15 -6.75
C PHE A 222 18.78 14.10 -7.57
N SER A 223 19.84 14.52 -8.28
CA SER A 223 20.75 13.65 -9.00
C SER A 223 21.54 12.70 -8.10
N GLU A 224 21.93 13.14 -6.90
CA GLU A 224 22.64 12.27 -5.93
C GLU A 224 21.68 11.26 -5.32
N LEU A 225 20.40 11.66 -5.06
CA LEU A 225 19.37 10.73 -4.64
C LEU A 225 19.15 9.64 -5.69
N LEU A 226 18.99 9.99 -6.97
CA LEU A 226 18.88 9.01 -8.05
C LEU A 226 20.14 8.15 -8.20
N ALA A 227 21.32 8.73 -8.01
CA ALA A 227 22.58 7.97 -8.05
C ALA A 227 22.72 6.97 -6.90
N SER A 228 22.10 7.24 -5.74
CA SER A 228 22.08 6.31 -4.60
C SER A 228 21.21 5.07 -4.86
N PHE A 229 20.25 5.13 -5.77
CA PHE A 229 19.39 4.00 -6.16
C PHE A 229 20.03 3.08 -7.23
N ARG A 230 21.33 2.89 -7.20
CA ARG A 230 21.97 1.91 -8.10
C ARG A 230 21.63 0.49 -7.65
N PRO A 231 20.94 -0.31 -8.50
CA PRO A 231 20.57 -1.67 -8.14
C PRO A 231 21.81 -2.57 -8.00
N PRO A 232 21.80 -3.54 -7.07
CA PRO A 232 22.88 -4.50 -6.93
C PRO A 232 22.91 -5.44 -8.16
N LEU A 233 24.04 -5.46 -8.89
CA LEU A 233 24.17 -6.28 -10.10
C LEU A 233 25.05 -7.51 -9.88
N LYS A 234 26.11 -7.42 -9.05
CA LYS A 234 27.06 -8.51 -8.84
C LYS A 234 26.65 -9.35 -7.62
N GLY A 235 26.55 -10.69 -7.82
CA GLY A 235 26.23 -11.61 -6.73
C GLY A 235 24.80 -11.52 -6.19
N ALA A 236 23.91 -10.76 -6.83
CA ALA A 236 22.57 -10.42 -6.34
C ALA A 236 21.46 -11.32 -6.92
N ARG A 237 21.78 -12.59 -7.28
CA ARG A 237 20.81 -13.51 -7.88
C ARG A 237 19.56 -13.68 -7.01
N ASP A 238 19.73 -13.96 -5.74
CA ASP A 238 18.63 -14.21 -4.81
C ASP A 238 17.80 -12.97 -4.53
N PHE A 239 18.43 -11.79 -4.51
CA PHE A 239 17.77 -10.50 -4.45
C PHE A 239 16.82 -10.28 -5.64
N TRP A 240 17.28 -10.55 -6.88
CA TRP A 240 16.43 -10.39 -8.06
C TRP A 240 15.33 -11.44 -8.17
N LEU A 241 15.57 -12.65 -7.68
CA LEU A 241 14.53 -13.69 -7.56
C LEU A 241 13.46 -13.27 -6.56
N ALA A 242 13.83 -12.69 -5.42
CA ALA A 242 12.89 -12.14 -4.45
C ALA A 242 12.12 -10.94 -5.03
N PHE A 243 12.79 -10.03 -5.74
CA PHE A 243 12.17 -8.91 -6.42
C PHE A 243 11.09 -9.35 -7.42
N LEU A 244 11.42 -10.31 -8.31
CA LEU A 244 10.48 -10.84 -9.30
C LEU A 244 9.34 -11.61 -8.63
N GLY A 245 9.65 -12.48 -7.68
CA GLY A 245 8.63 -13.23 -6.93
C GLY A 245 7.64 -12.31 -6.22
N ARG A 246 8.15 -11.28 -5.53
CA ARG A 246 7.33 -10.26 -4.87
C ARG A 246 6.46 -9.49 -5.87
N THR A 247 7.05 -9.00 -6.96
CA THR A 247 6.31 -8.28 -7.99
C THR A 247 5.16 -9.11 -8.54
N LEU A 248 5.41 -10.35 -8.93
CA LEU A 248 4.40 -11.23 -9.55
C LEU A 248 3.30 -11.64 -8.58
N LEU A 249 3.61 -11.88 -7.30
CA LEU A 249 2.62 -12.23 -6.29
C LEU A 249 1.68 -11.06 -6.04
N ILE A 250 2.23 -9.87 -5.79
CA ILE A 250 1.44 -8.66 -5.56
C ILE A 250 0.64 -8.30 -6.81
N PHE A 251 1.26 -8.38 -7.98
CA PHE A 251 0.61 -8.19 -9.28
C PHE A 251 -0.62 -9.07 -9.44
N SER A 252 -0.50 -10.38 -9.19
CA SER A 252 -1.61 -11.33 -9.33
C SER A 252 -2.79 -11.01 -8.40
N TYR A 253 -2.51 -10.57 -7.18
CA TYR A 253 -3.53 -10.21 -6.20
C TYR A 253 -4.28 -8.93 -6.62
N TYR A 254 -3.55 -7.90 -7.05
CA TYR A 254 -4.14 -6.61 -7.45
C TYR A 254 -4.85 -6.68 -8.82
N MET A 255 -4.56 -7.68 -9.65
CA MET A 255 -5.36 -7.97 -10.86
C MET A 255 -6.85 -8.15 -10.54
N ILE A 256 -7.17 -8.78 -9.42
CA ILE A 256 -8.56 -9.10 -9.06
C ILE A 256 -9.10 -8.09 -8.05
N LEU A 257 -8.31 -7.68 -7.06
CA LEU A 257 -8.75 -6.82 -5.97
C LEU A 257 -9.34 -5.49 -6.47
N ASN A 258 -8.68 -4.82 -7.43
CA ASN A 258 -9.13 -3.53 -7.92
C ASN A 258 -10.35 -3.63 -8.87
N TYR A 259 -10.64 -4.83 -9.37
CA TYR A 259 -11.76 -5.08 -10.29
C TYR A 259 -12.92 -5.86 -9.66
N GLN A 260 -12.93 -6.04 -8.33
CA GLN A 260 -13.93 -6.85 -7.64
C GLN A 260 -15.37 -6.39 -7.92
N LEU A 261 -15.64 -5.06 -7.98
CA LEU A 261 -16.96 -4.53 -8.32
C LEU A 261 -17.35 -4.90 -9.75
N TYR A 262 -16.46 -4.68 -10.72
CA TYR A 262 -16.71 -5.04 -12.11
C TYR A 262 -16.89 -6.55 -12.31
N ILE A 263 -16.14 -7.37 -11.57
CA ILE A 263 -16.28 -8.84 -11.58
C ILE A 263 -17.68 -9.22 -11.07
N LEU A 264 -18.13 -8.67 -9.96
CA LEU A 264 -19.45 -8.97 -9.40
C LEU A 264 -20.58 -8.54 -10.34
N GLU A 265 -20.49 -7.36 -10.92
CA GLU A 265 -21.56 -6.82 -11.74
C GLU A 265 -21.50 -7.35 -13.18
N SER A 266 -20.33 -7.33 -13.84
CA SER A 266 -20.21 -7.62 -15.27
C SER A 266 -19.91 -9.10 -15.56
N TYR A 267 -19.21 -9.82 -14.67
CA TYR A 267 -18.89 -11.24 -14.89
C TYR A 267 -19.88 -12.17 -14.20
N ILE A 268 -20.23 -11.90 -12.94
CA ILE A 268 -21.20 -12.73 -12.17
C ILE A 268 -22.63 -12.31 -12.49
N GLY A 269 -22.86 -11.04 -12.86
CA GLY A 269 -24.18 -10.53 -13.24
C GLY A 269 -25.02 -10.05 -12.07
N GLN A 270 -24.37 -9.63 -10.95
CA GLN A 270 -25.09 -9.03 -9.83
C GLN A 270 -25.56 -7.61 -10.14
N GLY A 271 -26.72 -7.24 -9.61
CA GLY A 271 -27.15 -5.85 -9.61
C GLY A 271 -26.30 -5.01 -8.63
N LYS A 272 -26.29 -3.69 -8.83
CA LYS A 272 -25.49 -2.71 -8.08
C LYS A 272 -25.55 -2.91 -6.55
N THR A 273 -26.76 -3.03 -6.00
CA THR A 273 -26.97 -3.19 -4.54
C THR A 273 -26.49 -4.56 -4.05
N SER A 274 -26.73 -5.63 -4.83
CA SER A 274 -26.28 -6.98 -4.48
C SER A 274 -24.75 -7.09 -4.53
N ALA A 275 -24.11 -6.49 -5.53
CA ALA A 275 -22.66 -6.43 -5.62
C ALA A 275 -22.05 -5.68 -4.42
N ALA A 276 -22.66 -4.55 -4.02
CA ALA A 276 -22.23 -3.81 -2.85
C ALA A 276 -22.37 -4.63 -1.55
N ALA A 277 -23.48 -5.35 -1.38
CA ALA A 277 -23.65 -6.25 -0.24
C ALA A 277 -22.58 -7.36 -0.21
N THR A 278 -22.27 -7.96 -1.36
CA THR A 278 -21.21 -8.96 -1.48
C THR A 278 -19.85 -8.38 -1.14
N ILE A 279 -19.51 -7.18 -1.63
CA ILE A 279 -18.26 -6.48 -1.29
C ILE A 279 -18.17 -6.19 0.20
N SER A 280 -19.28 -5.81 0.84
CA SER A 280 -19.33 -5.58 2.29
C SER A 280 -18.95 -6.84 3.07
N VAL A 281 -19.52 -7.99 2.70
CA VAL A 281 -19.16 -9.29 3.31
C VAL A 281 -17.70 -9.65 3.03
N MET A 282 -17.24 -9.49 1.79
CA MET A 282 -15.85 -9.72 1.41
C MET A 282 -14.88 -8.87 2.24
N SER A 283 -15.20 -7.59 2.47
CA SER A 283 -14.36 -6.68 3.25
C SER A 283 -14.24 -7.12 4.72
N VAL A 284 -15.35 -7.55 5.34
CA VAL A 284 -15.35 -8.08 6.70
C VAL A 284 -14.54 -9.38 6.79
N VAL A 285 -14.74 -10.30 5.84
CA VAL A 285 -13.97 -11.55 5.76
C VAL A 285 -12.47 -11.26 5.61
N THR A 286 -12.09 -10.39 4.65
CA THR A 286 -10.68 -10.02 4.43
C THR A 286 -10.07 -9.37 5.67
N MET A 287 -10.81 -8.52 6.39
CA MET A 287 -10.33 -7.90 7.62
C MET A 287 -10.03 -8.95 8.70
N ILE A 288 -10.95 -9.87 8.93
CA ILE A 288 -10.79 -10.92 9.95
C ILE A 288 -9.63 -11.85 9.60
N VAL A 289 -9.62 -12.43 8.38
CA VAL A 289 -8.56 -13.36 7.97
C VAL A 289 -7.22 -12.66 7.81
N GLY A 290 -7.22 -11.37 7.45
CA GLY A 290 -6.03 -10.54 7.34
C GLY A 290 -5.36 -10.31 8.69
N LEU A 291 -6.12 -9.93 9.71
CA LEU A 291 -5.61 -9.75 11.07
C LEU A 291 -5.14 -11.08 11.68
N VAL A 292 -5.96 -12.11 11.63
CA VAL A 292 -5.60 -13.45 12.16
C VAL A 292 -4.42 -14.04 11.42
N GLY A 293 -4.43 -13.98 10.09
CA GLY A 293 -3.38 -14.54 9.23
C GLY A 293 -2.02 -13.87 9.44
N SER A 294 -1.98 -12.53 9.52
CA SER A 294 -0.72 -11.82 9.73
C SER A 294 -0.13 -12.08 11.12
N LEU A 295 -0.94 -12.13 12.16
CA LEU A 295 -0.47 -12.43 13.53
C LEU A 295 0.02 -13.87 13.67
N ALA A 296 -0.75 -14.83 13.14
CA ALA A 296 -0.42 -16.25 13.25
C ALA A 296 0.83 -16.60 12.42
N SER A 297 0.92 -16.12 11.18
CA SER A 297 1.97 -16.53 10.26
C SER A 297 3.35 -16.01 10.64
N GLY A 298 3.46 -14.83 11.24
CA GLY A 298 4.71 -14.31 11.79
C GLY A 298 5.27 -15.23 12.88
N ALA A 299 4.44 -15.54 13.87
CA ALA A 299 4.80 -16.43 14.96
C ALA A 299 5.15 -17.87 14.48
N ILE A 300 4.36 -18.41 13.54
CA ILE A 300 4.61 -19.75 12.95
C ILE A 300 5.91 -19.76 12.15
N SER A 301 6.18 -18.74 11.33
CA SER A 301 7.40 -18.64 10.54
C SER A 301 8.66 -18.56 11.42
N ASP A 302 8.59 -17.83 12.53
CA ASP A 302 9.69 -17.73 13.48
C ASP A 302 9.91 -19.05 14.24
N ALA A 303 8.85 -19.74 14.64
CA ALA A 303 8.91 -21.04 15.32
C ALA A 303 9.49 -22.14 14.43
N ILE A 304 9.15 -22.16 13.12
CA ILE A 304 9.62 -23.18 12.17
C ILE A 304 11.04 -22.85 11.66
N GLY A 305 11.47 -21.58 11.72
CA GLY A 305 12.75 -21.11 11.18
C GLY A 305 12.89 -21.25 9.65
N ARG A 306 11.77 -21.36 8.94
CA ARG A 306 11.72 -21.51 7.47
C ARG A 306 10.87 -20.38 6.88
N ARG A 307 11.49 -19.52 6.06
CA ARG A 307 10.80 -18.39 5.43
C ARG A 307 10.05 -18.75 4.14
N LYS A 308 10.54 -19.73 3.39
CA LYS A 308 9.94 -20.15 2.11
C LYS A 308 8.61 -20.85 2.28
N LEU A 309 8.48 -21.71 3.29
CA LEU A 309 7.26 -22.51 3.49
C LEU A 309 5.99 -21.65 3.63
N PRO A 310 5.94 -20.61 4.48
CA PRO A 310 4.77 -19.74 4.55
C PRO A 310 4.46 -19.03 3.23
N VAL A 311 5.50 -18.64 2.46
CA VAL A 311 5.30 -18.01 1.16
C VAL A 311 4.71 -18.99 0.13
N ILE A 312 5.13 -20.25 0.14
CA ILE A 312 4.53 -21.30 -0.71
C ILE A 312 3.07 -21.52 -0.32
N VAL A 313 2.78 -21.62 0.98
CA VAL A 313 1.40 -21.77 1.48
C VAL A 313 0.56 -20.56 1.05
N SER A 314 1.09 -19.34 1.14
CA SER A 314 0.38 -18.15 0.69
C SER A 314 0.06 -18.19 -0.81
N ALA A 315 1.01 -18.62 -1.64
CA ALA A 315 0.80 -18.74 -3.09
C ALA A 315 -0.27 -19.79 -3.43
N ILE A 316 -0.30 -20.91 -2.71
CA ILE A 316 -1.34 -21.94 -2.87
C ILE A 316 -2.72 -21.39 -2.46
N LEU A 317 -2.81 -20.70 -1.32
CA LEU A 317 -4.05 -20.09 -0.86
C LEU A 317 -4.57 -19.04 -1.87
N LEU A 318 -3.68 -18.23 -2.43
CA LEU A 318 -4.00 -17.26 -3.49
C LEU A 318 -4.53 -17.98 -4.74
N ALA A 319 -3.84 -19.03 -5.20
CA ALA A 319 -4.24 -19.82 -6.38
C ALA A 319 -5.62 -20.47 -6.18
N ILE A 320 -5.89 -21.05 -5.00
CA ILE A 320 -7.21 -21.58 -4.66
C ILE A 320 -8.26 -20.47 -4.67
N GLY A 321 -7.95 -19.32 -4.06
CA GLY A 321 -8.84 -18.16 -4.06
C GLY A 321 -9.21 -17.70 -5.47
N TYR A 322 -8.26 -17.69 -6.42
CA TYR A 322 -8.51 -17.30 -7.81
C TYR A 322 -9.28 -18.38 -8.59
N LEU A 323 -9.06 -19.66 -8.29
CA LEU A 323 -9.74 -20.77 -8.93
C LEU A 323 -11.25 -20.75 -8.67
N LEU A 324 -11.67 -20.38 -7.47
CA LEU A 324 -13.06 -20.43 -7.04
C LEU A 324 -14.00 -19.58 -7.93
N PRO A 325 -13.76 -18.27 -8.15
CA PRO A 325 -14.62 -17.47 -9.03
C PRO A 325 -14.44 -17.80 -10.51
N TRP A 326 -13.33 -18.41 -10.92
CA TRP A 326 -13.14 -18.91 -12.28
C TRP A 326 -14.08 -20.08 -12.60
N VAL A 327 -14.19 -21.03 -11.66
CA VAL A 327 -15.03 -22.23 -11.81
C VAL A 327 -16.49 -21.95 -11.45
N MET A 328 -16.71 -21.23 -10.35
CA MET A 328 -18.04 -20.97 -9.79
C MET A 328 -18.38 -19.48 -9.95
N ARG A 329 -19.11 -19.11 -10.98
CA ARG A 329 -19.55 -17.72 -11.23
C ARG A 329 -20.68 -17.33 -10.26
N SER A 330 -20.34 -17.11 -8.99
CA SER A 330 -21.31 -16.82 -7.92
C SER A 330 -20.77 -15.79 -6.91
N ALA A 331 -21.66 -15.10 -6.19
CA ALA A 331 -21.29 -14.25 -5.08
C ALA A 331 -20.49 -15.01 -4.00
N THR A 332 -20.92 -16.25 -3.70
CA THR A 332 -20.26 -17.10 -2.70
C THR A 332 -18.81 -17.35 -3.07
N SER A 333 -18.50 -17.59 -4.35
CA SER A 333 -17.11 -17.81 -4.77
C SER A 333 -16.22 -16.57 -4.57
N MET A 334 -16.77 -15.35 -4.72
CA MET A 334 -16.05 -14.12 -4.43
C MET A 334 -15.86 -13.91 -2.92
N ILE A 335 -16.80 -14.33 -2.08
CA ILE A 335 -16.62 -14.31 -0.61
C ILE A 335 -15.54 -15.33 -0.22
N LEU A 336 -15.55 -16.52 -0.80
CA LEU A 336 -14.49 -17.51 -0.58
C LEU A 336 -13.12 -17.02 -1.10
N PHE A 337 -13.09 -16.33 -2.26
CA PHE A 337 -11.88 -15.63 -2.72
C PHE A 337 -11.36 -14.67 -1.66
N ALA A 338 -12.23 -13.84 -1.07
CA ALA A 338 -11.83 -12.91 -0.01
C ALA A 338 -11.24 -13.63 1.21
N GLY A 339 -11.76 -14.82 1.55
CA GLY A 339 -11.21 -15.68 2.59
C GLY A 339 -9.84 -16.25 2.24
N PHE A 340 -9.76 -17.03 1.16
CA PHE A 340 -8.53 -17.72 0.79
C PHE A 340 -7.43 -16.79 0.31
N ALA A 341 -7.75 -15.89 -0.63
CA ALA A 341 -6.76 -14.98 -1.16
C ALA A 341 -6.39 -13.87 -0.16
N GLY A 342 -7.33 -13.40 0.65
CA GLY A 342 -7.07 -12.46 1.74
C GLY A 342 -6.14 -13.07 2.80
N LEU A 343 -6.38 -14.32 3.21
CA LEU A 343 -5.50 -15.05 4.12
C LEU A 343 -4.11 -15.27 3.49
N GLY A 344 -4.05 -15.72 2.24
CA GLY A 344 -2.80 -15.92 1.52
C GLY A 344 -1.97 -14.64 1.45
N TYR A 345 -2.58 -13.51 1.11
CA TYR A 345 -1.91 -12.22 1.04
C TYR A 345 -1.41 -11.74 2.43
N ALA A 346 -2.19 -11.98 3.49
CA ALA A 346 -1.81 -11.64 4.86
C ALA A 346 -0.62 -12.49 5.36
N VAL A 347 -0.64 -13.80 5.10
CA VAL A 347 0.48 -14.72 5.40
C VAL A 347 1.74 -14.29 4.68
N TYR A 348 1.63 -13.96 3.39
CA TYR A 348 2.73 -13.44 2.60
C TYR A 348 3.31 -12.16 3.20
N GLY A 349 2.47 -11.15 3.45
CA GLY A 349 2.90 -9.85 3.97
C GLY A 349 3.64 -9.91 5.30
N ALA A 350 3.27 -10.86 6.17
CA ALA A 350 3.93 -11.04 7.46
C ALA A 350 5.35 -11.64 7.35
N VAL A 351 5.62 -12.45 6.33
CA VAL A 351 6.91 -13.15 6.16
C VAL A 351 7.81 -12.47 5.14
N ASP A 352 7.23 -11.74 4.19
CA ASP A 352 7.93 -11.10 3.07
C ASP A 352 9.04 -10.15 3.54
N GLN A 353 8.83 -9.36 4.59
CA GLN A 353 9.84 -8.44 5.11
C GLN A 353 11.08 -9.19 5.64
N ALA A 354 10.87 -10.32 6.32
CA ALA A 354 11.96 -11.14 6.81
C ALA A 354 12.73 -11.81 5.65
N LEU A 355 12.01 -12.31 4.64
CA LEU A 355 12.61 -12.86 3.43
C LEU A 355 13.46 -11.81 2.70
N ASN A 356 12.98 -10.58 2.60
CA ASN A 356 13.70 -9.48 1.95
C ASN A 356 15.02 -9.15 2.66
N ILE A 357 15.06 -9.19 3.99
CA ILE A 357 16.28 -8.97 4.76
C ILE A 357 17.28 -10.12 4.53
N ASP A 358 16.80 -11.36 4.44
CA ASP A 358 17.65 -12.54 4.26
C ASP A 358 18.32 -12.59 2.88
N VAL A 359 17.74 -11.96 1.85
CA VAL A 359 18.29 -11.95 0.46
C VAL A 359 19.16 -10.74 0.16
N LEU A 360 19.38 -9.82 1.10
CA LEU A 360 20.21 -8.64 0.88
C LEU A 360 21.66 -9.03 0.55
N PRO A 361 22.24 -8.53 -0.56
CA PRO A 361 23.62 -8.80 -0.93
C PRO A 361 24.62 -8.16 0.05
N ASN A 362 24.30 -6.97 0.56
CA ASN A 362 25.11 -6.24 1.53
C ASN A 362 24.24 -5.66 2.65
N LYS A 363 24.46 -6.12 3.87
CA LYS A 363 23.72 -5.63 5.04
C LYS A 363 24.05 -4.19 5.42
N GLU A 364 25.20 -3.66 5.01
CA GLU A 364 25.59 -2.27 5.26
C GLU A 364 24.80 -1.28 4.39
N GLU A 365 24.34 -1.73 3.20
CA GLU A 365 23.49 -0.96 2.29
C GLU A 365 22.00 -1.35 2.37
N ALA A 366 21.59 -2.02 3.44
CA ALA A 366 20.24 -2.59 3.61
C ALA A 366 19.11 -1.60 3.30
N GLY A 367 19.24 -0.33 3.70
CA GLY A 367 18.22 0.69 3.46
C GLY A 367 17.97 0.94 1.97
N LYS A 368 19.01 1.00 1.16
CA LYS A 368 18.96 1.17 -0.30
C LYS A 368 18.28 -0.05 -0.95
N ASP A 369 18.78 -1.23 -0.64
CA ASP A 369 18.34 -2.47 -1.26
C ASP A 369 16.88 -2.81 -0.89
N LEU A 370 16.48 -2.60 0.37
CA LEU A 370 15.07 -2.69 0.78
C LEU A 370 14.19 -1.66 0.08
N GLY A 371 14.71 -0.45 -0.19
CA GLY A 371 14.02 0.56 -1.00
C GLY A 371 13.74 0.04 -2.41
N ILE A 372 14.71 -0.61 -3.05
CA ILE A 372 14.53 -1.23 -4.37
C ILE A 372 13.51 -2.38 -4.31
N LEU A 373 13.56 -3.25 -3.29
CA LEU A 373 12.56 -4.30 -3.10
C LEU A 373 11.15 -3.73 -2.87
N ASN A 374 11.01 -2.54 -2.27
CA ASN A 374 9.70 -1.88 -2.14
C ASN A 374 9.16 -1.38 -3.50
N ILE A 375 10.03 -1.08 -4.48
CA ILE A 375 9.58 -0.79 -5.85
C ILE A 375 8.84 -2.00 -6.44
N ALA A 376 9.22 -3.24 -6.12
CA ALA A 376 8.50 -4.45 -6.54
C ALA A 376 7.03 -4.44 -6.11
N THR A 377 6.73 -3.95 -4.88
CA THR A 377 5.35 -3.77 -4.41
C THR A 377 4.58 -2.78 -5.26
N THR A 378 5.17 -1.60 -5.48
CA THR A 378 4.53 -0.55 -6.28
C THR A 378 4.31 -1.01 -7.72
N LEU A 379 5.28 -1.70 -8.33
CA LEU A 379 5.14 -2.28 -9.66
C LEU A 379 4.00 -3.30 -9.71
N GLY A 380 3.92 -4.23 -8.76
CA GLY A 380 2.84 -5.21 -8.70
C GLY A 380 1.46 -4.57 -8.57
N GLN A 381 1.32 -3.60 -7.68
CA GLN A 381 0.08 -2.85 -7.45
C GLN A 381 -0.35 -2.03 -8.68
N THR A 382 0.61 -1.51 -9.43
CA THR A 382 0.39 -0.67 -10.60
C THR A 382 0.08 -1.49 -11.85
N VAL A 383 0.94 -2.46 -12.14
CA VAL A 383 0.86 -3.23 -13.40
C VAL A 383 -0.30 -4.22 -13.37
N GLY A 384 -0.67 -4.73 -12.19
CA GLY A 384 -1.81 -5.64 -12.01
C GLY A 384 -3.11 -5.11 -12.65
N PRO A 385 -3.63 -3.96 -12.21
CA PRO A 385 -4.85 -3.37 -12.77
C PRO A 385 -4.75 -3.03 -14.26
N ILE A 386 -3.57 -2.59 -14.74
CA ILE A 386 -3.34 -2.28 -16.16
C ILE A 386 -3.51 -3.54 -17.01
N VAL A 387 -2.84 -4.63 -16.63
CA VAL A 387 -2.95 -5.89 -17.33
C VAL A 387 -4.36 -6.46 -17.26
N THR A 388 -5.04 -6.33 -16.13
CA THR A 388 -6.44 -6.73 -16.01
C THR A 388 -7.31 -5.97 -17.01
N SER A 389 -7.15 -4.66 -17.15
CA SER A 389 -7.88 -3.88 -18.15
C SER A 389 -7.67 -4.42 -19.57
N ILE A 390 -6.42 -4.68 -19.95
CA ILE A 390 -6.06 -5.22 -21.26
C ILE A 390 -6.69 -6.60 -21.47
N VAL A 391 -6.54 -7.50 -20.49
CA VAL A 391 -7.09 -8.87 -20.55
C VAL A 391 -8.61 -8.86 -20.69
N VAL A 392 -9.29 -7.99 -19.94
CA VAL A 392 -10.76 -7.87 -19.99
C VAL A 392 -11.22 -7.39 -21.35
N VAL A 393 -10.54 -6.41 -21.97
CA VAL A 393 -10.86 -5.92 -23.32
C VAL A 393 -10.63 -7.02 -24.37
N MET A 394 -9.61 -7.85 -24.24
CA MET A 394 -9.26 -8.91 -25.18
C MET A 394 -10.14 -10.15 -25.11
N GLY A 395 -10.54 -10.56 -23.90
CA GLY A 395 -11.21 -11.86 -23.71
C GLY A 395 -12.13 -11.94 -22.48
N GLY A 396 -12.46 -10.79 -21.89
CA GLY A 396 -13.39 -10.70 -20.76
C GLY A 396 -12.78 -11.13 -19.41
N TYR A 397 -13.57 -10.95 -18.37
CA TYR A 397 -13.15 -11.22 -16.98
C TYR A 397 -12.78 -12.68 -16.71
N LYS A 398 -13.31 -13.65 -17.49
CA LYS A 398 -13.02 -15.07 -17.32
C LYS A 398 -11.52 -15.38 -17.44
N LEU A 399 -10.78 -14.65 -18.29
CA LEU A 399 -9.36 -14.85 -18.52
C LEU A 399 -8.48 -14.25 -17.41
N VAL A 400 -8.99 -13.33 -16.60
CA VAL A 400 -8.24 -12.69 -15.53
C VAL A 400 -7.78 -13.73 -14.49
N PHE A 401 -8.65 -14.65 -14.12
CA PHE A 401 -8.37 -15.64 -13.08
C PHE A 401 -7.24 -16.61 -13.45
N PRO A 402 -7.28 -17.33 -14.61
CA PRO A 402 -6.19 -18.24 -14.96
C PRO A 402 -4.86 -17.51 -15.15
N ILE A 403 -4.87 -16.29 -15.68
CA ILE A 403 -3.66 -15.46 -15.81
C ILE A 403 -3.11 -15.12 -14.42
N ALA A 404 -3.94 -14.72 -13.47
CA ALA A 404 -3.52 -14.46 -12.09
C ALA A 404 -2.95 -15.72 -11.41
N ILE A 405 -3.55 -16.91 -11.67
CA ILE A 405 -3.02 -18.20 -11.18
C ILE A 405 -1.62 -18.46 -11.76
N VAL A 406 -1.42 -18.26 -13.06
CA VAL A 406 -0.09 -18.45 -13.67
C VAL A 406 0.94 -17.54 -13.01
N PHE A 407 0.63 -16.27 -12.80
CA PHE A 407 1.57 -15.32 -12.18
C PHE A 407 1.88 -15.65 -10.72
N VAL A 408 0.92 -16.09 -9.92
CA VAL A 408 1.21 -16.48 -8.53
C VAL A 408 2.02 -17.78 -8.46
N LEU A 409 1.82 -18.71 -9.40
CA LEU A 409 2.63 -19.92 -9.48
C LEU A 409 4.07 -19.62 -9.94
N LEU A 410 4.24 -18.71 -10.91
CA LEU A 410 5.56 -18.22 -11.31
C LEU A 410 6.26 -17.51 -10.13
N ALA A 411 5.55 -16.69 -9.36
CA ALA A 411 6.09 -16.09 -8.15
C ALA A 411 6.61 -17.15 -7.16
N CYS A 412 5.84 -18.21 -6.95
CA CYS A 412 6.23 -19.33 -6.10
C CYS A 412 7.52 -20.00 -6.59
N ILE A 413 7.64 -20.24 -7.91
CA ILE A 413 8.84 -20.81 -8.52
C ILE A 413 10.07 -19.93 -8.28
N PHE A 414 9.99 -18.61 -8.53
CA PHE A 414 11.10 -17.70 -8.29
C PHE A 414 11.54 -17.68 -6.83
N ILE A 415 10.60 -17.69 -5.89
CA ILE A 415 10.92 -17.72 -4.46
C ILE A 415 11.55 -19.05 -4.05
N GLN A 416 11.11 -20.18 -4.61
CA GLN A 416 11.75 -21.49 -4.39
C GLN A 416 13.20 -21.55 -4.89
N MET A 417 13.51 -20.84 -5.98
CA MET A 417 14.87 -20.79 -6.55
C MET A 417 15.87 -19.98 -5.71
N ILE A 418 15.45 -19.23 -4.70
CA ILE A 418 16.33 -18.52 -3.76
C ILE A 418 17.15 -19.55 -2.97
N ARG A 419 18.44 -19.34 -2.83
CA ARG A 419 19.37 -20.25 -2.13
C ARG A 419 19.79 -19.78 -0.75
N SER A 420 19.79 -18.48 -0.51
CA SER A 420 20.23 -17.86 0.74
C SER A 420 19.30 -18.11 1.95
N THR A 421 18.06 -18.54 1.72
CA THR A 421 17.06 -18.80 2.76
C THR A 421 16.58 -20.25 2.75
N LYS A 422 16.14 -20.74 3.90
CA LYS A 422 15.55 -22.08 4.07
C LYS A 422 14.02 -22.04 4.14
#